data_aabb0fd5f27bc503f3c3f5a743ccd27e
#
_entry.id   aabb0fd5f27bc503f3c3f5a743ccd27e
#
_cell.length_a   1.000
_cell.length_b   1.000
_cell.length_c   1.000
_cell.angle_alpha   90.00
_cell.angle_beta   90.00
_cell.angle_gamma   90.00
#
_symmetry.space_group_name_H-M   'P 1'
#
loop_
_entity.id
_entity.type
_entity.pdbx_description
1 polymer ?
#
loop_
_entity_poly.entity_id
_entity_poly.type
_entity_poly.pdbx_seq_one_letter_code
_entity_poly.pdbx_strand_id
1 'polypeptide(L)'
;MSNVDITAFANEGNRDLHILYGSQSGNSEGLAEKWQKESQKYGLKATVHDMDGFDINSMSKMSRVMIVCSTWGEGEMPDNAEELYEAAVGVGKILTNTHFSICALGDTGYDLFCQSGKDWDKTMEDMGGSRIHDRVDCDVDFEDPAEQWMNGAMSKLACVDNEGAFQSNLVEDMVAYASGATIEVEETEAVVTENVGTTAYQAMGTSSLFFHKPNKWLKRVKEAVDDENLPTTGIEKAKDMFKELRKITLKSLPQGKDYIALVDNEKCIGCTQCVYYCNFASIDMISWDLKARTSQFESKKALILDDTCVGCTLCAFACPVEAITMESKV
;
A
#
# COMPACT_ATOMS: atom_id res chain seq x y z
N MET A 1 -33.86 -8.69 16.09
CA MET A 1 -32.79 -8.67 15.09
C MET A 1 -31.61 -9.34 15.79
N SER A 2 -31.13 -10.48 15.29
CA SER A 2 -29.95 -11.14 15.85
C SER A 2 -28.75 -10.24 15.63
N ASN A 3 -28.14 -9.77 16.71
CA ASN A 3 -26.88 -9.05 16.66
C ASN A 3 -25.81 -10.04 16.15
N VAL A 4 -25.48 -9.95 14.87
CA VAL A 4 -24.35 -10.71 14.31
C VAL A 4 -23.09 -10.05 14.84
N ASP A 5 -22.24 -10.81 15.51
CA ASP A 5 -20.93 -10.31 15.93
C ASP A 5 -20.06 -10.12 14.67
N ILE A 6 -19.81 -8.87 14.32
CA ILE A 6 -19.02 -8.52 13.12
C ILE A 6 -17.58 -9.05 13.21
N THR A 7 -17.03 -9.16 14.42
CA THR A 7 -15.67 -9.69 14.62
C THR A 7 -15.63 -11.19 14.33
N ALA A 8 -16.62 -11.94 14.78
CA ALA A 8 -16.75 -13.35 14.44
C ALA A 8 -16.99 -13.52 12.93
N PHE A 9 -17.92 -12.74 12.35
CA PHE A 9 -18.22 -12.77 10.92
C PHE A 9 -16.99 -12.47 10.05
N ALA A 10 -16.16 -11.49 10.42
CA ALA A 10 -14.96 -11.11 9.69
C ALA A 10 -13.83 -12.14 9.75
N ASN A 11 -13.86 -13.06 10.76
CA ASN A 11 -12.79 -14.03 10.96
C ASN A 11 -13.19 -15.47 10.64
N GLU A 12 -14.45 -15.74 10.31
CA GLU A 12 -14.95 -17.06 10.04
C GLU A 12 -15.15 -17.34 8.54
N GLY A 13 -14.94 -18.60 8.16
CA GLY A 13 -15.24 -19.13 6.84
C GLY A 13 -14.27 -18.74 5.73
N ASN A 14 -14.77 -18.80 4.49
CA ASN A 14 -13.98 -18.38 3.33
C ASN A 14 -13.90 -16.84 3.27
N ARG A 15 -12.69 -16.31 3.39
CA ARG A 15 -12.38 -14.88 3.35
C ARG A 15 -11.51 -14.51 2.16
N ASP A 16 -11.40 -15.40 1.16
CA ASP A 16 -10.57 -15.15 -0.02
C ASP A 16 -11.14 -14.00 -0.84
N LEU A 17 -10.26 -13.09 -1.22
CA LEU A 17 -10.49 -12.00 -2.16
C LEU A 17 -9.45 -12.12 -3.28
N HIS A 18 -9.87 -12.01 -4.52
CA HIS A 18 -8.98 -12.02 -5.68
C HIS A 18 -8.95 -10.64 -6.30
N ILE A 19 -7.75 -10.10 -6.47
CA ILE A 19 -7.52 -8.79 -7.10
C ILE A 19 -6.75 -9.04 -8.39
N LEU A 20 -7.40 -8.80 -9.53
CA LEU A 20 -6.77 -8.92 -10.84
C LEU A 20 -6.36 -7.53 -11.32
N TYR A 21 -5.17 -7.42 -11.91
CA TYR A 21 -4.72 -6.16 -12.48
C TYR A 21 -4.31 -6.26 -13.94
N GLY A 22 -4.74 -5.24 -14.72
CA GLY A 22 -4.26 -4.94 -16.05
C GLY A 22 -3.54 -3.61 -16.07
N SER A 23 -2.24 -3.59 -16.44
CA SER A 23 -1.41 -2.39 -16.30
C SER A 23 -0.35 -2.30 -17.39
N GLN A 24 -0.24 -1.13 -18.02
CA GLN A 24 0.86 -0.83 -18.95
C GLN A 24 2.02 -0.14 -18.25
N SER A 25 1.72 0.71 -17.25
CA SER A 25 2.70 1.56 -16.58
C SER A 25 3.04 1.14 -15.15
N GLY A 26 2.40 0.06 -14.63
CA GLY A 26 2.55 -0.40 -13.26
C GLY A 26 1.61 0.24 -12.24
N ASN A 27 0.79 1.24 -12.62
CA ASN A 27 -0.11 1.92 -11.70
C ASN A 27 -1.18 0.98 -11.11
N SER A 28 -1.83 0.17 -11.96
CA SER A 28 -2.83 -0.81 -11.51
C SER A 28 -2.21 -1.89 -10.63
N GLU A 29 -1.00 -2.35 -10.94
CA GLU A 29 -0.23 -3.29 -10.13
C GLU A 29 0.04 -2.73 -8.74
N GLY A 30 0.57 -1.49 -8.66
CA GLY A 30 0.84 -0.82 -7.40
C GLY A 30 -0.41 -0.65 -6.52
N LEU A 31 -1.57 -0.33 -7.12
CA LEU A 31 -2.85 -0.29 -6.41
C LEU A 31 -3.26 -1.68 -5.92
N ALA A 32 -3.17 -2.71 -6.74
CA ALA A 32 -3.54 -4.09 -6.37
C ALA A 32 -2.70 -4.59 -5.19
N GLU A 33 -1.39 -4.35 -5.19
CA GLU A 33 -0.50 -4.69 -4.08
C GLU A 33 -0.82 -3.90 -2.80
N LYS A 34 -1.14 -2.62 -2.90
CA LYS A 34 -1.59 -1.80 -1.78
C LYS A 34 -2.87 -2.38 -1.19
N TRP A 35 -3.85 -2.67 -2.03
CA TRP A 35 -5.16 -3.18 -1.61
C TRP A 35 -5.09 -4.59 -1.01
N GLN A 36 -4.15 -5.42 -1.45
CA GLN A 36 -3.89 -6.71 -0.80
C GLN A 36 -3.56 -6.55 0.70
N LYS A 37 -2.79 -5.53 1.03
CA LYS A 37 -2.44 -5.24 2.44
C LYS A 37 -3.62 -4.65 3.21
N GLU A 38 -4.33 -3.73 2.59
CA GLU A 38 -5.50 -3.07 3.19
C GLU A 38 -6.67 -4.05 3.45
N SER A 39 -6.80 -5.12 2.63
CA SER A 39 -7.86 -6.12 2.77
C SER A 39 -7.91 -6.79 4.14
N GLN A 40 -6.77 -6.88 4.83
CA GLN A 40 -6.67 -7.47 6.16
C GLN A 40 -7.49 -6.70 7.20
N LYS A 41 -7.69 -5.39 7.03
CA LYS A 41 -8.54 -4.56 7.91
C LYS A 41 -9.99 -5.01 7.88
N TYR A 42 -10.42 -5.61 6.78
CA TYR A 42 -11.77 -6.14 6.56
C TYR A 42 -11.88 -7.64 6.84
N GLY A 43 -10.85 -8.26 7.43
CA GLY A 43 -10.77 -9.70 7.63
C GLY A 43 -10.67 -10.50 6.32
N LEU A 44 -10.34 -9.86 5.20
CA LEU A 44 -10.18 -10.52 3.89
C LEU A 44 -8.73 -10.99 3.68
N LYS A 45 -8.59 -12.08 2.92
CA LYS A 45 -7.31 -12.66 2.50
C LYS A 45 -7.15 -12.46 1.00
N ALA A 46 -6.57 -11.32 0.62
CA ALA A 46 -6.44 -11.00 -0.79
C ALA A 46 -5.24 -11.69 -1.45
N THR A 47 -5.47 -12.20 -2.65
CA THR A 47 -4.43 -12.66 -3.58
C THR A 47 -4.45 -11.77 -4.80
N VAL A 48 -3.29 -11.22 -5.17
CA VAL A 48 -3.11 -10.41 -6.37
C VAL A 48 -2.74 -11.33 -7.53
N HIS A 49 -3.35 -11.08 -8.67
CA HIS A 49 -3.12 -11.82 -9.92
C HIS A 49 -2.79 -10.85 -11.05
N ASP A 50 -1.69 -11.11 -11.73
CA ASP A 50 -1.47 -10.55 -13.05
C ASP A 50 -2.51 -11.16 -14.01
N MET A 51 -3.05 -10.35 -14.92
CA MET A 51 -3.95 -10.86 -15.95
C MET A 51 -3.21 -11.64 -17.02
N ASP A 52 -1.89 -11.43 -17.19
CA ASP A 52 -1.08 -12.21 -18.13
C ASP A 52 -1.03 -13.69 -17.72
N GLY A 53 -1.37 -14.55 -18.66
CA GLY A 53 -1.41 -15.99 -18.46
C GLY A 53 -2.44 -16.49 -17.44
N PHE A 54 -3.39 -15.65 -17.00
CA PHE A 54 -4.43 -16.03 -16.05
C PHE A 54 -5.52 -16.88 -16.76
N ASP A 55 -5.86 -18.04 -16.18
CA ASP A 55 -6.95 -18.88 -16.71
C ASP A 55 -8.32 -18.35 -16.32
N ILE A 56 -9.09 -17.87 -17.30
CA ILE A 56 -10.46 -17.36 -17.12
C ILE A 56 -11.38 -18.33 -16.37
N ASN A 57 -11.22 -19.65 -16.59
CA ASN A 57 -12.05 -20.64 -15.92
C ASN A 57 -11.83 -20.68 -14.40
N SER A 58 -10.66 -20.24 -13.93
CA SER A 58 -10.36 -20.13 -12.50
C SER A 58 -11.27 -19.15 -11.78
N MET A 59 -11.79 -18.12 -12.48
CA MET A 59 -12.70 -17.13 -11.91
C MET A 59 -14.03 -17.75 -11.42
N SER A 60 -14.45 -18.88 -12.00
CA SER A 60 -15.68 -19.58 -11.59
C SER A 60 -15.68 -20.05 -10.13
N LYS A 61 -14.49 -20.12 -9.50
CA LYS A 61 -14.30 -20.53 -8.10
C LYS A 61 -14.14 -19.35 -7.15
N MET A 62 -14.12 -18.12 -7.67
CA MET A 62 -13.88 -16.91 -6.91
C MET A 62 -15.21 -16.29 -6.49
N SER A 63 -15.46 -16.19 -5.19
CA SER A 63 -16.66 -15.56 -4.66
C SER A 63 -16.55 -14.03 -4.57
N ARG A 64 -15.31 -13.50 -4.49
CA ARG A 64 -15.03 -12.07 -4.35
C ARG A 64 -13.90 -11.66 -5.27
N VAL A 65 -14.18 -10.74 -6.17
CA VAL A 65 -13.25 -10.27 -7.20
C VAL A 65 -13.21 -8.75 -7.23
N MET A 66 -12.02 -8.19 -7.22
CA MET A 66 -11.76 -6.80 -7.59
C MET A 66 -10.89 -6.79 -8.83
N ILE A 67 -11.20 -5.91 -9.77
CA ILE A 67 -10.38 -5.68 -10.94
C ILE A 67 -9.91 -4.23 -10.94
N VAL A 68 -8.63 -4.02 -11.17
CA VAL A 68 -8.07 -2.70 -11.48
C VAL A 68 -7.39 -2.76 -12.83
N CYS A 69 -7.86 -1.95 -13.77
CA CYS A 69 -7.38 -1.99 -15.13
C CYS A 69 -7.18 -0.59 -15.70
N SER A 70 -5.99 -0.33 -16.24
CA SER A 70 -5.69 0.90 -16.96
C SER A 70 -6.16 0.79 -18.42
N THR A 71 -6.45 1.94 -19.02
CA THR A 71 -6.74 2.05 -20.45
C THR A 71 -5.47 2.50 -21.17
N TRP A 72 -5.15 1.88 -22.29
CA TRP A 72 -4.00 2.18 -23.11
C TRP A 72 -4.44 2.71 -24.49
N GLY A 73 -3.55 3.48 -25.13
CA GLY A 73 -3.76 3.96 -26.50
C GLY A 73 -5.09 4.67 -26.72
N GLU A 74 -5.83 4.24 -27.72
CA GLU A 74 -7.14 4.78 -28.12
C GLU A 74 -8.31 4.01 -27.46
N GLY A 75 -8.09 3.44 -26.26
CA GLY A 75 -9.13 2.71 -25.53
C GLY A 75 -8.86 1.21 -25.38
N GLU A 76 -7.67 0.75 -25.76
CA GLU A 76 -7.29 -0.66 -25.73
C GLU A 76 -7.02 -1.16 -24.32
N MET A 77 -7.07 -2.48 -24.15
CA MET A 77 -6.57 -3.15 -22.94
C MET A 77 -5.06 -2.99 -22.84
N PRO A 78 -4.48 -2.95 -21.61
CA PRO A 78 -3.05 -3.11 -21.44
C PRO A 78 -2.59 -4.49 -21.94
N ASP A 79 -1.33 -4.59 -22.39
CA ASP A 79 -0.78 -5.82 -22.99
C ASP A 79 -1.01 -7.06 -22.12
N ASN A 80 -0.86 -6.94 -20.79
CA ASN A 80 -1.06 -8.04 -19.85
C ASN A 80 -2.54 -8.41 -19.62
N ALA A 81 -3.50 -7.64 -20.13
CA ALA A 81 -4.93 -7.88 -19.93
C ALA A 81 -5.65 -8.35 -21.22
N GLU A 82 -5.03 -8.16 -22.37
CA GLU A 82 -5.68 -8.39 -23.69
C GLU A 82 -6.13 -9.84 -23.86
N GLU A 83 -5.23 -10.81 -23.65
CA GLU A 83 -5.54 -12.24 -23.85
C GLU A 83 -6.64 -12.72 -22.89
N LEU A 84 -6.59 -12.30 -21.62
CA LEU A 84 -7.62 -12.65 -20.64
C LEU A 84 -8.97 -12.03 -20.99
N TYR A 85 -8.98 -10.77 -21.43
CA TYR A 85 -10.21 -10.10 -21.85
C TYR A 85 -10.86 -10.78 -23.08
N GLU A 86 -10.07 -11.11 -24.09
CA GLU A 86 -10.55 -11.84 -25.25
C GLU A 86 -11.17 -13.20 -24.86
N ALA A 87 -10.53 -13.92 -23.95
CA ALA A 87 -11.07 -15.18 -23.41
C ALA A 87 -12.37 -14.97 -22.63
N ALA A 88 -12.49 -13.85 -21.89
CA ALA A 88 -13.68 -13.55 -21.10
C ALA A 88 -14.91 -13.24 -21.94
N VAL A 89 -14.76 -12.52 -23.05
CA VAL A 89 -15.87 -12.09 -23.92
C VAL A 89 -16.67 -13.28 -24.49
N GLY A 90 -16.04 -14.45 -24.64
CA GLY A 90 -16.70 -15.62 -25.28
C GLY A 90 -17.07 -16.76 -24.32
N VAL A 91 -16.70 -16.68 -23.04
CA VAL A 91 -16.75 -17.84 -22.13
C VAL A 91 -18.15 -18.20 -21.61
N GLY A 92 -19.11 -17.28 -21.72
CA GLY A 92 -20.48 -17.47 -21.20
C GLY A 92 -20.60 -17.23 -19.69
N LYS A 93 -21.71 -17.69 -19.10
CA LYS A 93 -22.03 -17.41 -17.69
C LYS A 93 -21.31 -18.38 -16.74
N ILE A 94 -20.14 -18.02 -16.27
CA ILE A 94 -19.33 -18.81 -15.33
C ILE A 94 -19.28 -18.23 -13.90
N LEU A 95 -19.75 -16.97 -13.71
CA LEU A 95 -19.60 -16.21 -12.45
C LEU A 95 -20.88 -16.15 -11.61
N THR A 96 -21.64 -17.25 -11.52
CA THR A 96 -22.97 -17.26 -10.88
C THR A 96 -22.97 -16.94 -9.39
N ASN A 97 -21.84 -17.12 -8.70
CA ASN A 97 -21.66 -16.85 -7.27
C ASN A 97 -20.52 -15.85 -6.98
N THR A 98 -20.15 -15.06 -7.96
CA THR A 98 -19.05 -14.10 -7.85
C THR A 98 -19.60 -12.68 -7.66
N HIS A 99 -19.17 -12.05 -6.60
CA HIS A 99 -19.38 -10.60 -6.38
C HIS A 99 -18.14 -9.84 -6.84
N PHE A 100 -18.34 -8.77 -7.59
CA PHE A 100 -17.23 -8.03 -8.15
C PHE A 100 -17.39 -6.52 -8.07
N SER A 101 -16.29 -5.81 -8.24
CA SER A 101 -16.24 -4.38 -8.50
C SER A 101 -14.99 -4.01 -9.29
N ILE A 102 -15.04 -2.92 -10.05
CA ILE A 102 -14.02 -2.51 -11.01
C ILE A 102 -13.50 -1.10 -10.66
N CYS A 103 -12.18 -0.93 -10.66
CA CYS A 103 -11.51 0.36 -10.68
C CYS A 103 -10.86 0.54 -12.05
N ALA A 104 -11.31 1.53 -12.80
CA ALA A 104 -10.79 1.87 -14.11
C ALA A 104 -9.82 3.04 -13.99
N LEU A 105 -8.64 2.92 -14.58
CA LEU A 105 -7.69 4.03 -14.67
C LEU A 105 -7.62 4.51 -16.13
N GLY A 106 -7.57 5.81 -16.31
CA GLY A 106 -7.49 6.44 -17.62
C GLY A 106 -6.96 7.86 -17.55
N ASP A 107 -7.15 8.59 -18.64
CA ASP A 107 -6.83 10.01 -18.77
C ASP A 107 -7.97 10.66 -19.54
N THR A 108 -8.59 11.69 -18.95
CA THR A 108 -9.69 12.45 -19.57
C THR A 108 -9.27 13.24 -20.80
N GLY A 109 -7.98 13.33 -21.08
CA GLY A 109 -7.46 13.88 -22.33
C GLY A 109 -7.73 13.01 -23.57
N TYR A 110 -8.21 11.77 -23.38
CA TYR A 110 -8.53 10.84 -24.46
C TYR A 110 -10.03 10.59 -24.58
N ASP A 111 -10.53 10.42 -25.80
CA ASP A 111 -11.97 10.24 -26.08
C ASP A 111 -12.54 8.98 -25.43
N LEU A 112 -11.75 7.90 -25.33
CA LEU A 112 -12.14 6.63 -24.72
C LEU A 112 -11.63 6.49 -23.28
N PHE A 113 -11.87 7.52 -22.48
CA PHE A 113 -11.53 7.57 -21.06
C PHE A 113 -12.03 6.34 -20.29
N CYS A 114 -11.13 5.62 -19.62
CA CYS A 114 -11.42 4.43 -18.81
C CYS A 114 -12.14 3.30 -19.56
N GLN A 115 -11.93 3.17 -20.87
CA GLN A 115 -12.69 2.22 -21.69
C GLN A 115 -12.44 0.77 -21.26
N SER A 116 -11.19 0.39 -21.00
CA SER A 116 -10.85 -0.98 -20.56
C SER A 116 -11.59 -1.40 -19.29
N GLY A 117 -11.68 -0.50 -18.31
CA GLY A 117 -12.44 -0.79 -17.09
C GLY A 117 -13.96 -0.86 -17.33
N LYS A 118 -14.49 -0.05 -18.25
CA LYS A 118 -15.90 -0.12 -18.68
C LYS A 118 -16.22 -1.45 -19.35
N ASP A 119 -15.31 -1.91 -20.16
CA ASP A 119 -15.45 -3.17 -20.88
C ASP A 119 -15.36 -4.37 -19.93
N TRP A 120 -14.43 -4.36 -18.97
CA TRP A 120 -14.37 -5.36 -17.90
C TRP A 120 -15.63 -5.36 -17.05
N ASP A 121 -16.16 -4.21 -16.67
CA ASP A 121 -17.35 -4.07 -15.83
C ASP A 121 -18.57 -4.71 -16.50
N LYS A 122 -18.75 -4.46 -17.80
CA LYS A 122 -19.80 -5.07 -18.61
C LYS A 122 -19.58 -6.58 -18.78
N THR A 123 -18.35 -6.98 -19.09
CA THR A 123 -18.03 -8.40 -19.35
C THR A 123 -18.23 -9.26 -18.10
N MET A 124 -17.84 -8.78 -16.92
CA MET A 124 -18.08 -9.46 -15.65
C MET A 124 -19.58 -9.66 -15.37
N GLU A 125 -20.42 -8.68 -15.69
CA GLU A 125 -21.88 -8.79 -15.59
C GLU A 125 -22.44 -9.79 -16.62
N ASP A 126 -21.98 -9.73 -17.88
CA ASP A 126 -22.38 -10.65 -18.95
C ASP A 126 -22.00 -12.11 -18.61
N MET A 127 -20.87 -12.31 -17.92
CA MET A 127 -20.42 -13.60 -17.37
C MET A 127 -21.26 -14.08 -16.18
N GLY A 128 -22.21 -13.30 -15.69
CA GLY A 128 -23.13 -13.62 -14.59
C GLY A 128 -22.67 -13.19 -13.21
N GLY A 129 -21.61 -12.41 -13.09
CA GLY A 129 -21.16 -11.83 -11.82
C GLY A 129 -22.12 -10.77 -11.29
N SER A 130 -22.16 -10.62 -9.98
CA SER A 130 -22.96 -9.61 -9.27
C SER A 130 -22.10 -8.40 -8.91
N ARG A 131 -22.35 -7.24 -9.54
CA ARG A 131 -21.68 -5.99 -9.17
C ARG A 131 -22.13 -5.56 -7.78
N ILE A 132 -21.21 -5.63 -6.79
CA ILE A 132 -21.52 -5.31 -5.40
C ILE A 132 -21.28 -3.83 -5.07
N HIS A 133 -20.39 -3.19 -5.79
CA HIS A 133 -20.06 -1.78 -5.68
C HIS A 133 -19.89 -1.18 -7.08
N ASP A 134 -20.34 0.05 -7.27
CA ASP A 134 -20.24 0.71 -8.56
C ASP A 134 -18.80 0.88 -8.99
N ARG A 135 -18.55 0.79 -10.30
CA ARG A 135 -17.25 1.08 -10.88
C ARG A 135 -16.84 2.53 -10.59
N VAL A 136 -15.55 2.75 -10.38
CA VAL A 136 -14.95 4.08 -10.42
C VAL A 136 -14.13 4.25 -11.68
N ASP A 137 -14.26 5.40 -12.32
CA ASP A 137 -13.44 5.84 -13.45
C ASP A 137 -12.49 6.93 -12.94
N CYS A 138 -11.20 6.61 -12.82
CA CYS A 138 -10.18 7.48 -12.25
C CYS A 138 -9.35 8.13 -13.36
N ASP A 139 -9.14 9.44 -13.26
CA ASP A 139 -8.24 10.22 -14.11
C ASP A 139 -6.78 10.07 -13.65
N VAL A 140 -5.88 10.88 -14.17
CA VAL A 140 -4.44 10.87 -13.86
C VAL A 140 -4.12 11.00 -12.37
N ASP A 141 -4.93 11.74 -11.62
CA ASP A 141 -4.85 11.87 -10.15
C ASP A 141 -5.71 10.79 -9.48
N PHE A 142 -5.41 9.53 -9.72
CA PHE A 142 -6.24 8.37 -9.37
C PHE A 142 -6.17 7.94 -7.90
N GLU A 143 -5.16 8.35 -7.13
CA GLU A 143 -4.88 7.77 -5.81
C GLU A 143 -6.04 7.92 -4.84
N ASP A 144 -6.55 9.14 -4.67
CA ASP A 144 -7.63 9.42 -3.72
C ASP A 144 -8.97 8.78 -4.15
N PRO A 145 -9.46 8.93 -5.40
CA PRO A 145 -10.69 8.28 -5.82
C PRO A 145 -10.61 6.75 -5.82
N ALA A 146 -9.46 6.17 -6.17
CA ALA A 146 -9.25 4.74 -6.11
C ALA A 146 -9.24 4.21 -4.66
N GLU A 147 -8.68 4.98 -3.71
CA GLU A 147 -8.71 4.62 -2.28
C GLU A 147 -10.12 4.70 -1.69
N GLN A 148 -10.88 5.74 -2.01
CA GLN A 148 -12.28 5.86 -1.58
C GLN A 148 -13.13 4.71 -2.11
N TRP A 149 -12.97 4.39 -3.39
CA TRP A 149 -13.66 3.26 -4.02
C TRP A 149 -13.26 1.93 -3.38
N MET A 150 -11.98 1.69 -3.15
CA MET A 150 -11.47 0.48 -2.52
C MET A 150 -12.11 0.25 -1.15
N ASN A 151 -12.19 1.29 -0.32
CA ASN A 151 -12.83 1.19 0.99
C ASN A 151 -14.31 0.78 0.88
N GLY A 152 -15.03 1.37 -0.07
CA GLY A 152 -16.43 1.01 -0.35
C GLY A 152 -16.59 -0.41 -0.90
N ALA A 153 -15.76 -0.81 -1.84
CA ALA A 153 -15.78 -2.15 -2.43
C ALA A 153 -15.42 -3.23 -1.41
N MET A 154 -14.35 -3.05 -0.64
CA MET A 154 -13.90 -4.03 0.36
C MET A 154 -14.90 -4.19 1.50
N SER A 155 -15.50 -3.11 2.00
CA SER A 155 -16.50 -3.20 3.06
C SER A 155 -17.71 -4.05 2.63
N LYS A 156 -18.13 -3.94 1.37
CA LYS A 156 -19.24 -4.74 0.84
C LYS A 156 -18.81 -6.18 0.53
N LEU A 157 -17.66 -6.38 -0.12
CA LEU A 157 -17.13 -7.70 -0.42
C LEU A 157 -16.87 -8.52 0.86
N ALA A 158 -16.42 -7.86 1.94
CA ALA A 158 -16.25 -8.47 3.24
C ALA A 158 -17.58 -8.94 3.87
N CYS A 159 -18.70 -8.38 3.47
CA CYS A 159 -20.04 -8.77 3.92
C CYS A 159 -20.69 -9.86 3.05
N VAL A 160 -19.97 -10.49 2.14
CA VAL A 160 -20.41 -11.72 1.46
C VAL A 160 -20.13 -12.91 2.39
N ASP A 161 -21.13 -13.70 2.68
CA ASP A 161 -21.04 -14.87 3.55
C ASP A 161 -20.45 -16.12 2.85
N ASN A 162 -20.39 -17.23 3.57
CA ASN A 162 -19.85 -18.51 3.02
C ASN A 162 -20.73 -19.14 1.95
N GLU A 163 -22.00 -18.78 1.90
CA GLU A 163 -22.97 -19.28 0.93
C GLU A 163 -23.00 -18.39 -0.34
N GLY A 164 -22.22 -17.30 -0.33
CA GLY A 164 -22.15 -16.34 -1.41
C GLY A 164 -23.26 -15.29 -1.36
N ALA A 165 -23.99 -15.16 -0.25
CA ALA A 165 -25.01 -14.14 -0.11
C ALA A 165 -24.43 -12.84 0.47
N PHE A 166 -24.83 -11.71 -0.12
CA PHE A 166 -24.43 -10.39 0.36
C PHE A 166 -25.30 -9.92 1.54
N GLN A 167 -24.67 -9.72 2.69
CA GLN A 167 -25.27 -9.26 3.93
C GLN A 167 -25.23 -7.74 4.04
N SER A 168 -26.11 -7.04 3.33
CA SER A 168 -26.10 -5.57 3.22
C SER A 168 -26.26 -4.84 4.57
N ASN A 169 -26.90 -5.47 5.53
CA ASN A 169 -27.10 -4.95 6.90
C ASN A 169 -25.83 -4.93 7.74
N LEU A 170 -24.76 -5.60 7.33
CA LEU A 170 -23.49 -5.65 8.04
C LEU A 170 -22.46 -4.64 7.51
N VAL A 171 -22.77 -3.89 6.46
CA VAL A 171 -21.79 -3.00 5.80
C VAL A 171 -21.32 -1.89 6.73
N GLU A 172 -22.23 -1.26 7.47
CA GLU A 172 -21.89 -0.19 8.42
C GLU A 172 -21.00 -0.71 9.55
N ASP A 173 -21.34 -1.89 10.11
CA ASP A 173 -20.56 -2.54 11.14
C ASP A 173 -19.18 -2.97 10.62
N MET A 174 -19.09 -3.40 9.36
CA MET A 174 -17.82 -3.75 8.71
C MET A 174 -16.93 -2.52 8.48
N VAL A 175 -17.49 -1.38 8.11
CA VAL A 175 -16.75 -0.11 8.02
C VAL A 175 -16.21 0.30 9.38
N ALA A 176 -17.03 0.19 10.43
CA ALA A 176 -16.60 0.47 11.80
C ALA A 176 -15.48 -0.51 12.25
N TYR A 177 -15.64 -1.79 11.98
CA TYR A 177 -14.63 -2.82 12.26
C TYR A 177 -13.29 -2.52 11.56
N ALA A 178 -13.31 -2.21 10.26
CA ALA A 178 -12.11 -1.90 9.48
C ALA A 178 -11.42 -0.60 9.92
N SER A 179 -12.18 0.37 10.45
CA SER A 179 -11.63 1.62 11.00
C SER A 179 -11.03 1.47 12.41
N GLY A 180 -11.18 0.30 13.04
CA GLY A 180 -10.73 0.07 14.42
C GLY A 180 -11.61 0.76 15.47
N ALA A 181 -12.80 1.20 15.10
CA ALA A 181 -13.79 1.72 16.05
C ALA A 181 -14.29 0.55 16.90
N THR A 182 -13.98 0.55 18.18
CA THR A 182 -14.50 -0.43 19.15
C THR A 182 -16.00 -0.30 19.24
N ILE A 183 -16.73 -1.36 18.86
CA ILE A 183 -18.14 -1.51 19.24
C ILE A 183 -18.11 -1.83 20.73
N GLU A 184 -18.66 -0.96 21.56
CA GLU A 184 -18.81 -1.18 23.00
C GLU A 184 -19.68 -2.44 23.22
N VAL A 185 -19.05 -3.58 23.49
CA VAL A 185 -19.67 -4.75 24.10
C VAL A 185 -19.34 -4.67 25.59
N GLU A 186 -20.35 -4.71 26.44
CA GLU A 186 -20.22 -4.67 27.90
C GLU A 186 -19.08 -5.55 28.40
N GLU A 187 -18.19 -4.93 29.18
CA GLU A 187 -16.96 -5.52 29.70
C GLU A 187 -17.26 -6.69 30.68
N THR A 188 -16.59 -7.81 30.42
CA THR A 188 -16.08 -8.64 31.48
C THR A 188 -14.60 -8.40 31.66
N GLU A 189 -14.20 -8.02 32.85
CA GLU A 189 -12.86 -7.58 33.22
C GLU A 189 -11.77 -8.56 32.76
N ALA A 190 -10.91 -8.13 31.85
CA ALA A 190 -9.63 -8.76 31.53
C ALA A 190 -8.50 -7.84 31.98
N VAL A 191 -7.63 -8.39 32.79
CA VAL A 191 -6.46 -7.76 33.38
C VAL A 191 -5.59 -7.07 32.33
N VAL A 192 -5.43 -5.75 32.48
CA VAL A 192 -4.54 -4.93 31.67
C VAL A 192 -3.10 -5.27 32.06
N THR A 193 -2.41 -5.98 31.17
CA THR A 193 -0.94 -6.00 31.19
C THR A 193 -0.46 -4.82 30.37
N GLU A 194 0.15 -3.85 31.02
CA GLU A 194 0.77 -2.69 30.38
C GLU A 194 1.82 -3.15 29.37
N ASN A 195 1.54 -2.91 28.08
CA ASN A 195 2.49 -3.14 26.99
C ASN A 195 3.42 -1.95 26.87
N VAL A 196 4.56 -2.00 27.56
CA VAL A 196 5.62 -0.98 27.54
C VAL A 196 6.31 -0.89 26.14
N GLY A 197 6.01 -1.81 25.20
CA GLY A 197 6.64 -1.85 23.88
C GLY A 197 6.02 -0.93 22.79
N THR A 198 4.80 -0.45 23.00
CA THR A 198 4.04 0.28 21.97
C THR A 198 4.49 1.74 21.77
N THR A 199 5.03 2.37 22.79
CA THR A 199 5.37 3.80 22.77
C THR A 199 6.59 4.15 21.89
N ALA A 200 7.59 3.28 21.83
CA ALA A 200 8.77 3.53 20.99
C ALA A 200 8.44 3.39 19.48
N TYR A 201 7.53 2.47 19.15
CA TYR A 201 7.11 2.26 17.77
C TYR A 201 6.18 3.37 17.26
N GLN A 202 5.33 3.90 18.13
CA GLN A 202 4.49 5.06 17.84
C GLN A 202 5.31 6.36 17.76
N ALA A 203 6.40 6.49 18.53
CA ALA A 203 7.29 7.63 18.45
C ALA A 203 8.19 7.64 17.21
N MET A 204 8.47 6.47 16.61
CA MET A 204 9.21 6.37 15.33
C MET A 204 8.34 6.69 14.11
N GLY A 205 7.13 7.14 14.37
CA GLY A 205 6.28 7.71 13.37
C GLY A 205 5.46 6.69 12.64
N THR A 206 4.44 7.01 12.77
CA THR A 206 3.40 7.09 11.80
C THR A 206 3.80 7.73 10.48
N SER A 207 5.08 7.88 10.16
CA SER A 207 5.42 8.20 8.81
C SER A 207 5.25 6.91 8.00
N SER A 208 4.19 6.86 7.23
CA SER A 208 3.90 5.85 6.22
C SER A 208 5.08 5.53 5.30
N LEU A 209 6.08 6.37 5.28
CA LEU A 209 7.34 6.28 4.56
C LEU A 209 8.25 5.11 4.99
N PHE A 210 8.13 4.63 6.22
CA PHE A 210 8.94 3.50 6.69
C PHE A 210 8.43 2.14 6.21
N PHE A 211 7.18 2.06 5.81
CA PHE A 211 6.52 0.81 5.43
C PHE A 211 6.74 0.38 3.98
N HIS A 212 7.26 1.27 3.14
CA HIS A 212 7.52 0.99 1.73
C HIS A 212 8.92 0.44 1.41
N LYS A 213 9.75 0.20 2.44
CA LYS A 213 11.05 -0.46 2.22
C LYS A 213 10.92 -1.99 2.25
N PRO A 214 11.78 -2.72 1.50
CA PRO A 214 11.64 -4.17 1.35
C PRO A 214 11.50 -4.93 2.67
N ASN A 215 10.66 -5.94 2.70
CA ASN A 215 10.30 -6.77 3.87
C ASN A 215 11.46 -7.23 4.78
N LYS A 216 12.68 -7.36 4.26
CA LYS A 216 13.88 -7.70 5.05
C LYS A 216 14.25 -6.64 6.10
N TRP A 217 13.95 -5.37 5.82
CA TRP A 217 14.24 -4.26 6.73
C TRP A 217 13.24 -4.22 7.88
N LEU A 218 11.96 -4.32 7.56
CA LEU A 218 10.87 -4.35 8.54
C LEU A 218 11.00 -5.53 9.48
N LYS A 219 11.34 -6.71 8.97
CA LYS A 219 11.54 -7.90 9.78
C LYS A 219 12.65 -7.72 10.80
N ARG A 220 13.82 -7.18 10.40
CA ARG A 220 14.95 -6.94 11.30
C ARG A 220 14.71 -5.80 12.30
N VAL A 221 14.00 -4.76 11.90
CA VAL A 221 13.61 -3.69 12.83
C VAL A 221 12.63 -4.25 13.87
N LYS A 222 11.68 -5.09 13.47
CA LYS A 222 10.76 -5.77 14.36
C LYS A 222 11.47 -6.71 15.31
N GLU A 223 12.39 -7.56 14.80
CA GLU A 223 13.21 -8.45 15.60
C GLU A 223 14.08 -7.68 16.60
N ALA A 224 14.56 -6.48 16.24
CA ALA A 224 15.34 -5.65 17.15
C ALA A 224 14.49 -4.98 18.23
N VAL A 225 13.24 -4.69 17.96
CA VAL A 225 12.32 -4.09 18.94
C VAL A 225 11.81 -5.12 19.96
N ASP A 226 11.69 -6.39 19.54
CA ASP A 226 11.19 -7.48 20.38
C ASP A 226 12.28 -8.16 21.24
N ASP A 227 13.54 -7.68 21.21
CA ASP A 227 14.65 -8.25 21.97
C ASP A 227 14.69 -7.67 23.40
N GLU A 228 14.61 -8.53 24.40
CA GLU A 228 14.60 -8.18 25.85
C GLU A 228 15.85 -7.42 26.31
N ASN A 229 16.92 -7.40 25.50
CA ASN A 229 18.17 -6.68 25.76
C ASN A 229 18.25 -5.33 25.04
N LEU A 230 17.13 -4.78 24.61
CA LEU A 230 17.12 -3.45 23.99
C LEU A 230 17.73 -2.39 24.91
N PRO A 231 18.70 -1.60 24.42
CA PRO A 231 19.07 -0.37 25.08
C PRO A 231 17.85 0.52 25.24
N THR A 232 17.80 1.28 26.31
CA THR A 232 16.65 2.09 26.79
C THR A 232 16.01 3.00 25.74
N THR A 233 16.59 3.13 24.57
CA THR A 233 15.99 3.70 23.37
C THR A 233 16.17 2.73 22.22
N GLY A 234 15.10 2.08 21.79
CA GLY A 234 15.07 1.19 20.58
C GLY A 234 15.63 1.83 19.30
N ILE A 235 15.76 3.16 19.33
CA ILE A 235 16.39 4.00 18.31
C ILE A 235 17.90 3.73 18.17
N GLU A 236 18.64 3.49 19.25
CA GLU A 236 20.08 3.26 19.19
C GLU A 236 20.40 1.90 18.56
N LYS A 237 19.67 0.86 18.93
CA LYS A 237 19.85 -0.46 18.35
C LYS A 237 19.41 -0.51 16.87
N ALA A 238 18.35 0.19 16.52
CA ALA A 238 17.97 0.38 15.14
C ALA A 238 19.07 1.09 14.33
N LYS A 239 19.69 2.14 14.88
CA LYS A 239 20.83 2.83 14.25
C LYS A 239 22.03 1.91 14.02
N ASP A 240 22.36 1.06 14.97
CA ASP A 240 23.49 0.12 14.83
C ASP A 240 23.20 -0.99 13.81
N MET A 241 21.97 -1.52 13.80
CA MET A 241 21.53 -2.43 12.74
C MET A 241 21.58 -1.77 11.35
N PHE A 242 21.16 -0.53 11.24
CA PHE A 242 21.23 0.23 10.00
C PHE A 242 22.67 0.42 9.54
N LYS A 243 23.63 0.67 10.46
CA LYS A 243 25.05 0.76 10.14
C LYS A 243 25.59 -0.55 9.59
N GLU A 244 25.20 -1.69 10.14
CA GLU A 244 25.65 -3.00 9.65
C GLU A 244 25.07 -3.34 8.28
N LEU A 245 23.80 -3.07 8.07
CA LEU A 245 23.14 -3.25 6.76
C LEU A 245 23.78 -2.36 5.69
N ARG A 246 24.14 -1.12 6.04
CA ARG A 246 24.89 -0.19 5.18
C ARG A 246 26.20 -0.78 4.71
N LYS A 247 26.98 -1.38 5.61
CA LYS A 247 28.26 -2.03 5.28
C LYS A 247 28.11 -3.19 4.30
N ILE A 248 27.04 -3.97 4.45
CA ILE A 248 26.75 -5.11 3.56
C ILE A 248 26.35 -4.60 2.16
N THR A 249 25.51 -3.56 2.10
CA THR A 249 25.02 -2.99 0.84
C THR A 249 26.15 -2.30 0.05
N LEU A 250 27.06 -1.59 0.73
CA LEU A 250 28.19 -0.94 0.11
C LEU A 250 29.20 -1.91 -0.51
N LYS A 251 29.33 -3.11 0.03
CA LYS A 251 30.22 -4.15 -0.52
C LYS A 251 29.71 -4.72 -1.84
N SER A 252 28.42 -4.62 -2.10
CA SER A 252 27.79 -5.18 -3.30
C SER A 252 27.68 -4.21 -4.47
N LEU A 253 28.07 -2.91 -4.31
CA LEU A 253 27.94 -1.90 -5.34
C LEU A 253 29.32 -1.41 -5.83
N PRO A 254 29.64 -1.65 -7.11
CA PRO A 254 30.94 -1.31 -7.65
C PRO A 254 31.14 0.13 -8.09
N GLN A 255 30.11 0.97 -8.18
CA GLN A 255 30.22 2.31 -8.81
C GLN A 255 29.42 3.38 -8.06
N GLY A 256 29.96 4.61 -7.99
CA GLY A 256 29.30 5.79 -7.40
C GLY A 256 30.04 6.38 -6.20
N LYS A 257 31.26 5.89 -5.88
CA LYS A 257 32.03 6.40 -4.72
C LYS A 257 32.68 7.77 -4.93
N ASP A 258 32.64 8.30 -6.14
CA ASP A 258 33.34 9.54 -6.50
C ASP A 258 32.55 10.81 -6.15
N TYR A 259 31.30 10.65 -5.76
CA TYR A 259 30.42 11.75 -5.39
C TYR A 259 29.78 11.54 -4.03
N ILE A 260 29.47 12.64 -3.38
CA ILE A 260 28.72 12.71 -2.13
C ILE A 260 27.59 13.72 -2.25
N ALA A 261 26.46 13.43 -1.61
CA ALA A 261 25.38 14.38 -1.45
C ALA A 261 25.69 15.34 -0.30
N LEU A 262 25.49 16.62 -0.49
CA LEU A 262 25.58 17.65 0.53
C LEU A 262 24.24 18.33 0.73
N VAL A 263 23.88 18.59 1.98
CA VAL A 263 22.62 19.24 2.35
C VAL A 263 22.85 20.70 2.70
N ASP A 264 22.17 21.58 1.96
CA ASP A 264 22.03 22.97 2.35
C ASP A 264 20.99 23.08 3.47
N ASN A 265 21.48 23.28 4.68
CA ASN A 265 20.65 23.33 5.89
C ASN A 265 19.74 24.58 5.95
N GLU A 266 20.02 25.63 5.19
CA GLU A 266 19.14 26.81 5.12
C GLU A 266 17.91 26.52 4.25
N LYS A 267 18.06 25.74 3.18
CA LYS A 267 16.97 25.33 2.31
C LYS A 267 16.21 24.12 2.79
N CYS A 268 16.86 23.20 3.51
CA CYS A 268 16.23 21.95 3.94
C CYS A 268 15.04 22.22 4.86
N ILE A 269 13.86 21.74 4.49
CA ILE A 269 12.60 21.86 5.25
C ILE A 269 12.28 20.65 6.12
N GLY A 270 13.14 19.63 6.15
CA GLY A 270 12.94 18.43 6.96
C GLY A 270 11.83 17.48 6.48
N CYS A 271 11.44 17.53 5.21
CA CYS A 271 10.33 16.78 4.64
C CYS A 271 10.56 15.26 4.54
N THR A 272 11.74 14.75 4.86
CA THR A 272 12.12 13.32 4.86
C THR A 272 12.17 12.62 3.50
N GLN A 273 11.81 13.26 2.40
CA GLN A 273 11.79 12.65 1.06
C GLN A 273 13.14 12.03 0.69
N CYS A 274 14.24 12.70 0.95
CA CYS A 274 15.59 12.20 0.70
C CYS A 274 15.90 10.89 1.44
N VAL A 275 15.38 10.72 2.65
CA VAL A 275 15.53 9.48 3.43
C VAL A 275 14.78 8.34 2.77
N TYR A 276 13.56 8.62 2.28
CA TYR A 276 12.72 7.65 1.57
C TYR A 276 13.39 7.10 0.32
N TYR A 277 13.94 7.99 -0.53
CA TYR A 277 14.60 7.58 -1.77
C TYR A 277 16.03 7.04 -1.58
N CYS A 278 16.60 7.12 -0.39
CA CYS A 278 17.94 6.59 -0.12
C CYS A 278 17.93 5.07 0.10
N ASN A 279 18.20 4.31 -0.95
CA ASN A 279 18.31 2.84 -0.88
C ASN A 279 19.47 2.34 -0.01
N PHE A 280 20.41 3.22 0.35
CA PHE A 280 21.60 2.89 1.12
C PHE A 280 21.51 3.27 2.60
N ALA A 281 20.37 3.84 3.01
CA ALA A 281 20.15 4.38 4.35
C ALA A 281 21.28 5.31 4.81
N SER A 282 21.80 6.12 3.90
CA SER A 282 22.91 7.05 4.14
C SER A 282 22.45 8.42 4.58
N ILE A 283 21.20 8.58 5.01
CA ILE A 283 20.63 9.87 5.39
C ILE A 283 19.92 9.70 6.73
N ASP A 284 20.38 10.44 7.73
CA ASP A 284 19.75 10.56 9.04
C ASP A 284 19.01 11.91 9.14
N MET A 285 17.97 11.96 9.97
CA MET A 285 17.28 13.20 10.31
C MET A 285 17.72 13.64 11.69
N ILE A 286 18.44 14.75 11.77
CA ILE A 286 18.92 15.33 13.04
C ILE A 286 18.01 16.46 13.49
N SER A 287 17.86 16.62 14.81
CA SER A 287 17.19 17.78 15.40
C SER A 287 17.99 19.05 15.09
N TRP A 288 17.29 20.11 14.69
CA TRP A 288 17.88 21.38 14.36
C TRP A 288 17.21 22.50 15.16
N ASP A 289 18.00 23.28 15.87
CA ASP A 289 17.50 24.43 16.61
C ASP A 289 16.98 25.50 15.66
N LEU A 290 15.67 25.56 15.52
CA LEU A 290 15.04 26.73 14.91
C LEU A 290 15.04 27.85 15.92
N LYS A 291 15.76 28.92 15.64
CA LYS A 291 15.57 30.23 16.28
C LYS A 291 14.19 30.85 15.95
N ALA A 292 13.21 30.06 15.58
CA ALA A 292 11.89 30.51 15.16
C ALA A 292 10.89 30.49 16.32
N ARG A 293 10.22 31.55 16.49
CA ARG A 293 9.49 32.06 17.63
C ARG A 293 8.24 31.31 18.09
N THR A 294 7.76 30.24 17.42
CA THR A 294 6.38 29.77 17.66
C THR A 294 6.07 28.30 17.32
N SER A 295 6.99 27.38 17.17
CA SER A 295 6.56 26.03 16.87
C SER A 295 6.84 25.03 17.99
N GLN A 296 5.80 24.32 18.41
CA GLN A 296 5.89 23.10 19.23
C GLN A 296 6.49 21.90 18.48
N PHE A 297 6.98 22.10 17.25
CA PHE A 297 7.56 21.07 16.42
C PHE A 297 9.07 21.23 16.38
N GLU A 298 9.78 20.17 16.78
CA GLU A 298 11.22 20.08 16.52
C GLU A 298 11.47 20.07 15.00
N SER A 299 12.19 21.07 14.53
CA SER A 299 12.63 21.06 13.14
C SER A 299 13.72 20.02 12.96
N LYS A 300 13.62 19.24 11.90
CA LYS A 300 14.62 18.23 11.53
C LYS A 300 15.29 18.63 10.24
N LYS A 301 16.58 18.33 10.14
CA LYS A 301 17.38 18.50 8.92
C LYS A 301 17.97 17.16 8.50
N ALA A 302 18.15 16.98 7.21
CA ALA A 302 18.82 15.78 6.70
C ALA A 302 20.33 15.89 6.93
N LEU A 303 20.94 14.81 7.39
CA LEU A 303 22.38 14.63 7.50
C LEU A 303 22.80 13.47 6.61
N ILE A 304 23.71 13.73 5.68
CA ILE A 304 24.29 12.68 4.84
C ILE A 304 25.43 11.99 5.60
N LEU A 305 25.47 10.67 5.53
CA LEU A 305 26.52 9.86 6.12
C LEU A 305 27.55 9.54 5.04
N ASP A 306 28.73 10.16 5.16
CA ASP A 306 29.80 10.13 4.15
C ASP A 306 30.35 8.74 3.88
N ASP A 307 30.41 7.90 4.92
CA ASP A 307 30.93 6.53 4.88
C ASP A 307 30.01 5.55 4.13
N THR A 308 28.75 5.89 3.98
CA THR A 308 27.73 5.03 3.38
C THR A 308 27.11 5.62 2.12
N CYS A 309 27.27 6.91 1.87
CA CYS A 309 26.78 7.56 0.67
C CYS A 309 27.53 7.09 -0.57
N VAL A 310 26.81 6.57 -1.54
CA VAL A 310 27.36 6.06 -2.82
C VAL A 310 27.23 7.05 -3.98
N GLY A 311 26.76 8.27 -3.73
CA GLY A 311 26.64 9.30 -4.77
C GLY A 311 25.60 9.01 -5.84
N CYS A 312 24.56 8.24 -5.57
CA CYS A 312 23.57 7.78 -6.56
C CYS A 312 22.58 8.87 -7.05
N THR A 313 22.66 10.08 -6.52
CA THR A 313 21.86 11.27 -6.89
C THR A 313 20.35 11.23 -6.53
N LEU A 314 19.78 10.10 -6.17
CA LEU A 314 18.35 9.94 -5.92
C LEU A 314 17.80 10.92 -4.86
N CYS A 315 18.56 11.20 -3.80
CA CYS A 315 18.14 12.14 -2.76
C CYS A 315 18.11 13.60 -3.26
N ALA A 316 19.00 13.97 -4.16
CA ALA A 316 19.00 15.30 -4.77
C ALA A 316 17.81 15.47 -5.72
N PHE A 317 17.51 14.44 -6.50
CA PHE A 317 16.34 14.43 -7.40
C PHE A 317 15.02 14.50 -6.61
N ALA A 318 14.94 13.79 -5.48
CA ALA A 318 13.74 13.72 -4.64
C ALA A 318 13.52 14.96 -3.75
N CYS A 319 14.46 15.90 -3.70
CA CYS A 319 14.37 17.05 -2.81
C CYS A 319 13.48 18.15 -3.42
N PRO A 320 12.27 18.41 -2.86
CA PRO A 320 11.31 19.36 -3.46
C PRO A 320 11.76 20.82 -3.37
N VAL A 321 12.79 21.11 -2.55
CA VAL A 321 13.33 22.46 -2.34
C VAL A 321 14.78 22.60 -2.82
N GLU A 322 15.28 21.62 -3.57
CA GLU A 322 16.64 21.61 -4.12
C GLU A 322 17.74 21.90 -3.08
N ALA A 323 17.53 21.37 -1.85
CA ALA A 323 18.47 21.54 -0.77
C ALA A 323 19.63 20.53 -0.79
N ILE A 324 19.69 19.62 -1.77
CA ILE A 324 20.73 18.59 -1.84
C ILE A 324 21.47 18.74 -3.17
N THR A 325 22.78 18.93 -3.08
CA THR A 325 23.71 18.99 -4.21
C THR A 325 24.66 17.80 -4.17
N MET A 326 25.25 17.47 -5.32
CA MET A 326 26.24 16.41 -5.44
C MET A 326 27.62 17.02 -5.64
N GLU A 327 28.57 16.64 -4.80
CA GLU A 327 29.96 17.07 -4.92
C GLU A 327 30.91 15.89 -5.14
N SER A 328 32.01 16.12 -5.84
CA SER A 328 33.03 15.10 -6.05
C SER A 328 33.87 14.89 -4.76
N LYS A 329 34.15 13.65 -4.43
CA LYS A 329 35.00 13.24 -3.29
C LYS A 329 36.50 13.38 -3.60
N VAL A 330 36.91 14.21 -4.55
CA VAL A 330 38.33 14.38 -4.91
C VAL A 330 39.06 15.17 -3.86
#